data_ea9923dfe96e38d4562f895095ff24c7
#
_entry.id   ea9923dfe96e38d4562f895095ff24c7
#
_cell.length_a   1.000
_cell.length_b   1.000
_cell.length_c   1.000
_cell.angle_alpha   90.00
_cell.angle_beta   90.00
_cell.angle_gamma   90.00
#
_symmetry.space_group_name_H-M   'P 1'
#
loop_
_entity.id
_entity.type
_entity.pdbx_description
1 polymer ?
#
loop_
_entity_poly.entity_id
_entity_poly.type
_entity_poly.pdbx_seq_one_letter_code
_entity_poly.pdbx_strand_id
1 'polypeptide(L)'
;MSTWTNPDAHVWTVGEQGTADTFNQFQRDNQRATVHRYITKQTDENVVASTVQQNDNELLLAMSTNETWYIQLYLRWDGVPGNLNVFFTVPASGTFSLWATSQDEGMISTFRSLRNGSSAQGFGDGSATLNTPLAYIYGICTTAGTSGNLQLTWAQNSASGTTTVKKGSTLFAERLIP
;
A
#
# COMPACT_ATOMS: atom_id res chain seq x y z
N MET A 1 -15.74 10.59 10.07
CA MET A 1 -15.17 10.50 8.71
C MET A 1 -15.65 11.71 7.93
N SER A 2 -14.76 12.42 7.25
CA SER A 2 -15.17 13.49 6.33
C SER A 2 -15.62 12.83 5.04
N THR A 3 -16.87 12.98 4.65
CA THR A 3 -17.40 12.54 3.36
C THR A 3 -17.04 13.58 2.31
N TRP A 4 -16.64 13.12 1.14
CA TRP A 4 -16.47 14.00 -0.01
C TRP A 4 -17.85 14.59 -0.36
N THR A 5 -17.93 15.90 -0.36
CA THR A 5 -19.14 16.61 -0.75
C THR A 5 -18.93 17.08 -2.18
N ASN A 6 -19.62 16.44 -3.14
CA ASN A 6 -19.57 16.86 -4.53
C ASN A 6 -20.09 18.30 -4.64
N PRO A 7 -19.27 19.29 -5.00
CA PRO A 7 -19.72 20.66 -5.17
C PRO A 7 -20.76 20.79 -6.30
N ASP A 8 -20.76 19.87 -7.27
CA ASP A 8 -21.76 19.83 -8.34
C ASP A 8 -23.13 19.28 -7.88
N ALA A 9 -23.19 18.68 -6.69
CA ALA A 9 -24.46 18.22 -6.12
C ALA A 9 -25.26 19.36 -5.44
N HIS A 10 -24.61 20.50 -5.19
CA HIS A 10 -25.31 21.68 -4.70
C HIS A 10 -25.82 22.50 -5.88
N VAL A 11 -27.13 22.44 -6.11
CA VAL A 11 -27.79 23.29 -7.13
C VAL A 11 -28.01 24.68 -6.52
N TRP A 12 -27.15 25.61 -6.92
CA TRP A 12 -27.31 27.00 -6.51
C TRP A 12 -28.59 27.59 -7.10
N THR A 13 -29.44 28.13 -6.27
CA THR A 13 -30.62 28.86 -6.73
C THR A 13 -30.30 30.33 -6.96
N VAL A 14 -30.98 30.97 -7.91
CA VAL A 14 -30.78 32.40 -8.18
C VAL A 14 -31.07 33.20 -6.94
N GLY A 15 -30.05 33.97 -6.48
CA GLY A 15 -30.14 34.77 -5.25
C GLY A 15 -29.67 34.09 -3.96
N GLU A 16 -29.25 32.82 -4.04
CA GLU A 16 -28.61 32.14 -2.91
C GLU A 16 -27.21 32.71 -2.66
N GLN A 17 -27.00 33.18 -1.42
CA GLN A 17 -25.67 33.64 -1.01
C GLN A 17 -24.90 32.46 -0.42
N GLY A 18 -23.76 32.13 -1.01
CA GLY A 18 -22.80 31.22 -0.42
C GLY A 18 -22.28 31.80 0.90
N THR A 19 -22.54 31.12 2.00
CA THR A 19 -21.95 31.53 3.30
C THR A 19 -20.48 31.12 3.32
N ALA A 20 -19.65 31.84 4.08
CA ALA A 20 -18.25 31.45 4.30
C ALA A 20 -18.13 30.03 4.84
N ASP A 21 -19.08 29.60 5.68
CA ASP A 21 -19.09 28.24 6.23
C ASP A 21 -19.36 27.19 5.16
N THR A 22 -20.32 27.41 4.25
CA THR A 22 -20.59 26.50 3.11
C THR A 22 -19.39 26.39 2.20
N PHE A 23 -18.76 27.53 1.86
CA PHE A 23 -17.58 27.55 1.00
C PHE A 23 -16.37 26.86 1.65
N ASN A 24 -16.12 27.15 2.92
CA ASN A 24 -15.07 26.50 3.71
C ASN A 24 -15.30 25.00 3.87
N GLN A 25 -16.56 24.58 4.03
CA GLN A 25 -16.93 23.17 4.10
C GLN A 25 -16.59 22.46 2.77
N PHE A 26 -17.01 23.00 1.63
CA PHE A 26 -16.70 22.40 0.34
C PHE A 26 -15.19 22.32 0.07
N GLN A 27 -14.45 23.40 0.33
CA GLN A 27 -13.00 23.39 0.15
C GLN A 27 -12.32 22.38 1.06
N ARG A 28 -12.65 22.38 2.35
CA ARG A 28 -12.06 21.46 3.33
C ARG A 28 -12.39 20.02 3.01
N ASP A 29 -13.64 19.72 2.66
CA ASP A 29 -14.08 18.35 2.42
C ASP A 29 -13.53 17.82 1.11
N ASN A 30 -13.42 18.64 0.07
CA ASN A 30 -12.76 18.27 -1.17
C ASN A 30 -11.25 18.06 -1.01
N GLN A 31 -10.56 18.91 -0.25
CA GLN A 31 -9.14 18.70 0.08
C GLN A 31 -8.92 17.43 0.89
N ARG A 32 -9.84 17.06 1.77
CA ARG A 32 -9.78 15.81 2.53
C ARG A 32 -10.14 14.59 1.70
N ALA A 33 -10.93 14.75 0.64
CA ALA A 33 -11.30 13.68 -0.27
C ALA A 33 -10.15 13.23 -1.17
N THR A 34 -9.27 14.17 -1.58
CA THR A 34 -8.04 13.92 -2.35
C THR A 34 -6.86 13.58 -1.43
N VAL A 35 -7.07 12.77 -0.39
CA VAL A 35 -6.03 12.51 0.59
C VAL A 35 -4.97 11.58 0.03
N HIS A 36 -3.78 12.11 -0.12
CA HIS A 36 -2.57 11.32 -0.22
C HIS A 36 -2.16 10.81 1.17
N ARG A 37 -1.78 9.56 1.25
CA ARG A 37 -1.22 8.94 2.46
C ARG A 37 0.22 8.56 2.21
N TYR A 38 1.09 8.98 3.11
CA TYR A 38 2.50 8.58 3.15
C TYR A 38 2.74 7.83 4.44
N ILE A 39 3.14 6.58 4.33
CA ILE A 39 3.44 5.72 5.46
C ILE A 39 4.87 5.25 5.29
N THR A 40 5.77 5.76 6.12
CA THR A 40 7.19 5.45 6.03
C THR A 40 7.62 4.65 7.25
N LYS A 41 8.24 3.50 6.99
CA LYS A 41 8.79 2.62 8.01
C LYS A 41 9.92 3.31 8.77
N GLN A 42 9.82 3.32 10.10
CA GLN A 42 10.74 4.02 10.99
C GLN A 42 11.82 3.09 11.55
N THR A 43 11.54 1.79 11.59
CA THR A 43 12.41 0.78 12.19
C THR A 43 12.70 -0.35 11.22
N ASP A 44 13.90 -0.95 11.32
CA ASP A 44 14.23 -2.19 10.62
C ASP A 44 13.46 -3.35 11.27
N GLU A 45 12.98 -4.28 10.46
CA GLU A 45 12.28 -5.48 10.93
C GLU A 45 12.90 -6.73 10.31
N ASN A 46 13.20 -7.73 11.13
CA ASN A 46 14.00 -8.88 10.77
C ASN A 46 13.20 -10.18 10.87
N VAL A 47 13.48 -11.11 9.96
CA VAL A 47 13.10 -12.52 10.06
C VAL A 47 14.37 -13.38 9.94
N VAL A 48 14.53 -14.35 10.81
CA VAL A 48 15.71 -15.23 10.86
C VAL A 48 15.27 -16.67 10.59
N ALA A 49 15.86 -17.27 9.57
CA ALA A 49 15.68 -18.68 9.22
C ALA A 49 14.21 -19.17 9.25
N SER A 50 13.29 -18.34 8.71
CA SER A 50 11.86 -18.64 8.74
C SER A 50 11.14 -18.21 7.46
N THR A 51 10.36 -19.12 6.91
CA THR A 51 9.43 -18.87 5.79
C THR A 51 8.00 -18.59 6.26
N VAL A 52 7.81 -18.45 7.57
CA VAL A 52 6.50 -18.10 8.13
C VAL A 52 6.22 -16.64 7.87
N GLN A 53 5.09 -16.38 7.23
CA GLN A 53 4.63 -15.05 6.89
C GLN A 53 4.31 -14.26 8.16
N GLN A 54 4.77 -13.01 8.22
CA GLN A 54 4.48 -12.05 9.27
C GLN A 54 3.92 -10.75 8.70
N ASN A 55 3.15 -10.03 9.50
CA ASN A 55 2.72 -8.69 9.17
C ASN A 55 3.89 -7.71 9.35
N ASP A 56 4.04 -6.76 8.43
CA ASP A 56 4.89 -5.60 8.68
C ASP A 56 4.22 -4.70 9.73
N ASN A 57 4.98 -4.27 10.72
CA ASN A 57 4.43 -3.53 11.87
C ASN A 57 4.02 -2.09 11.54
N GLU A 58 4.48 -1.54 10.39
CA GLU A 58 4.31 -0.12 10.07
C GLU A 58 3.65 0.11 8.69
N LEU A 59 3.89 -0.76 7.71
CA LEU A 59 3.42 -0.58 6.33
C LEU A 59 1.99 -1.12 6.15
N LEU A 60 1.04 -0.35 6.66
CA LEU A 60 -0.38 -0.66 6.56
C LEU A 60 -1.21 0.60 6.25
N LEU A 61 -2.25 0.46 5.45
CA LEU A 61 -3.19 1.51 5.10
C LEU A 61 -4.61 1.12 5.55
N ALA A 62 -5.18 1.91 6.46
CA ALA A 62 -6.58 1.74 6.83
C ALA A 62 -7.49 2.26 5.72
N MET A 63 -8.42 1.43 5.26
CA MET A 63 -9.36 1.71 4.18
C MET A 63 -10.79 1.57 4.71
N SER A 64 -11.67 2.46 4.26
CA SER A 64 -13.11 2.36 4.52
C SER A 64 -13.79 1.45 3.50
N THR A 65 -15.10 1.28 3.62
CA THR A 65 -15.92 0.53 2.67
C THR A 65 -16.02 1.27 1.33
N ASN A 66 -16.06 0.53 0.23
CA ASN A 66 -16.31 1.04 -1.14
C ASN A 66 -15.29 2.11 -1.61
N GLU A 67 -14.06 2.02 -1.14
CA GLU A 67 -12.97 2.90 -1.57
C GLU A 67 -12.11 2.23 -2.65
N THR A 68 -11.57 3.06 -3.53
CA THR A 68 -10.55 2.65 -4.51
C THR A 68 -9.31 3.50 -4.33
N TRP A 69 -8.16 2.86 -4.19
CA TRP A 69 -6.88 3.49 -3.94
C TRP A 69 -5.85 3.09 -4.97
N TYR A 70 -5.10 4.05 -5.45
CA TYR A 70 -3.84 3.82 -6.13
C TYR A 70 -2.74 3.69 -5.07
N ILE A 71 -1.94 2.65 -5.18
CA ILE A 71 -0.92 2.28 -4.20
C ILE A 71 0.44 2.24 -4.90
N GLN A 72 1.43 2.80 -4.24
CA GLN A 72 2.85 2.66 -4.59
C GLN A 72 3.61 2.27 -3.32
N LEU A 73 4.44 1.24 -3.39
CA LEU A 73 5.31 0.82 -2.30
C LEU A 73 6.75 0.76 -2.81
N TYR A 74 7.60 1.55 -2.18
CA TYR A 74 9.05 1.47 -2.30
C TYR A 74 9.57 0.66 -1.12
N LEU A 75 9.93 -0.58 -1.36
CA LEU A 75 10.37 -1.51 -0.32
C LEU A 75 11.88 -1.67 -0.39
N ARG A 76 12.56 -1.23 0.66
CA ARG A 76 13.99 -1.45 0.87
C ARG A 76 14.15 -2.71 1.69
N TRP A 77 15.00 -3.61 1.26
CA TRP A 77 15.23 -4.86 1.98
C TRP A 77 16.67 -5.34 1.85
N ASP A 78 17.03 -6.34 2.66
CA ASP A 78 18.32 -7.00 2.66
C ASP A 78 18.07 -8.45 3.10
N GLY A 79 18.69 -9.42 2.47
CA GLY A 79 18.32 -10.79 2.82
C GLY A 79 19.00 -11.91 2.04
N VAL A 80 20.32 -11.85 1.89
CA VAL A 80 21.07 -12.97 1.34
C VAL A 80 21.51 -13.91 2.46
N PRO A 81 21.28 -15.22 2.37
CA PRO A 81 20.70 -15.99 1.26
C PRO A 81 19.18 -16.24 1.33
N GLY A 82 18.48 -15.70 2.32
CA GLY A 82 17.09 -16.04 2.58
C GLY A 82 16.08 -15.46 1.58
N ASN A 83 16.45 -14.41 0.86
CA ASN A 83 15.59 -13.68 -0.07
C ASN A 83 14.28 -13.16 0.55
N LEU A 84 13.42 -12.51 -0.21
CA LEU A 84 12.19 -11.91 0.28
C LEU A 84 10.97 -12.38 -0.52
N ASN A 85 9.96 -12.86 0.18
CA ASN A 85 8.61 -13.02 -0.34
C ASN A 85 7.71 -11.93 0.24
N VAL A 86 7.02 -11.21 -0.63
CA VAL A 86 6.08 -10.16 -0.26
C VAL A 86 4.65 -10.60 -0.55
N PHE A 87 3.77 -10.29 0.36
CA PHE A 87 2.34 -10.57 0.28
C PHE A 87 1.56 -9.33 0.73
N PHE A 88 0.27 -9.34 0.47
CA PHE A 88 -0.64 -8.34 1.01
C PHE A 88 -1.90 -9.01 1.53
N THR A 89 -2.37 -8.55 2.68
CA THR A 89 -3.74 -8.78 3.08
C THR A 89 -4.58 -7.58 2.69
N VAL A 90 -5.79 -7.82 2.21
CA VAL A 90 -6.78 -6.80 1.85
C VAL A 90 -8.03 -6.99 2.69
N PRO A 91 -8.87 -5.95 2.87
CA PRO A 91 -10.16 -6.10 3.53
C PRO A 91 -11.02 -7.19 2.90
N ALA A 92 -11.90 -7.81 3.68
CA ALA A 92 -12.76 -8.88 3.20
C ALA A 92 -13.54 -8.44 1.95
N SER A 93 -13.56 -9.30 0.93
CA SER A 93 -14.11 -9.02 -0.40
C SER A 93 -13.43 -7.88 -1.18
N GLY A 94 -12.34 -7.33 -0.66
CA GLY A 94 -11.50 -6.38 -1.39
C GLY A 94 -10.62 -7.09 -2.42
N THR A 95 -10.03 -6.29 -3.31
CA THR A 95 -9.08 -6.76 -4.33
C THR A 95 -7.87 -5.86 -4.38
N PHE A 96 -6.70 -6.42 -4.68
CA PHE A 96 -5.51 -5.65 -4.99
C PHE A 96 -4.89 -6.20 -6.27
N SER A 97 -4.99 -5.42 -7.34
CA SER A 97 -4.32 -5.70 -8.62
C SER A 97 -3.01 -4.95 -8.64
N LEU A 98 -1.90 -5.65 -8.69
CA LEU A 98 -0.58 -5.05 -8.54
C LEU A 98 0.39 -5.46 -9.62
N TRP A 99 1.40 -4.63 -9.80
CA TRP A 99 2.62 -4.88 -10.54
C TRP A 99 3.80 -4.73 -9.58
N ALA A 100 4.76 -5.62 -9.65
CA ALA A 100 5.95 -5.58 -8.82
C ALA A 100 7.21 -5.75 -9.68
N THR A 101 8.26 -5.00 -9.34
CA THR A 101 9.59 -5.11 -9.93
C THR A 101 10.64 -4.92 -8.85
N SER A 102 11.80 -5.53 -9.00
CA SER A 102 12.94 -5.39 -8.10
C SER A 102 14.19 -5.04 -8.89
N GLN A 103 15.11 -4.31 -8.29
CA GLN A 103 16.44 -3.98 -8.86
C GLN A 103 17.46 -5.09 -8.59
N ASP A 104 17.07 -6.32 -8.73
CA ASP A 104 17.98 -7.46 -8.58
C ASP A 104 18.48 -7.99 -9.91
N GLU A 105 19.56 -8.78 -9.94
CA GLU A 105 20.19 -9.30 -11.18
C GLU A 105 19.25 -10.13 -12.07
N GLY A 106 18.07 -10.46 -11.57
CA GLY A 106 16.99 -11.09 -12.32
C GLY A 106 15.71 -10.30 -12.25
N MET A 107 15.66 -9.09 -12.80
CA MET A 107 14.44 -8.26 -12.83
C MET A 107 13.20 -9.08 -13.18
N ILE A 108 12.49 -9.56 -12.17
CA ILE A 108 11.22 -10.25 -12.35
C ILE A 108 10.12 -9.22 -12.26
N SER A 109 9.68 -8.73 -13.40
CA SER A 109 8.44 -7.96 -13.50
C SER A 109 7.27 -8.94 -13.48
N THR A 110 6.43 -8.89 -12.46
CA THR A 110 5.27 -9.77 -12.38
C THR A 110 4.00 -8.97 -12.15
N PHE A 111 3.04 -9.11 -13.05
CA PHE A 111 1.68 -8.63 -12.83
C PHE A 111 0.88 -9.68 -12.07
N ARG A 112 0.21 -9.28 -11.00
CA ARG A 112 -0.69 -10.15 -10.24
C ARG A 112 -1.94 -9.43 -9.81
N SER A 113 -3.05 -10.15 -9.81
CA SER A 113 -4.30 -9.74 -9.18
C SER A 113 -4.52 -10.59 -7.94
N LEU A 114 -4.58 -9.95 -6.78
CA LEU A 114 -4.86 -10.61 -5.51
C LEU A 114 -6.33 -10.42 -5.15
N ARG A 115 -7.02 -11.52 -4.91
CA ARG A 115 -8.34 -11.53 -4.28
C ARG A 115 -8.18 -12.13 -2.89
N ASN A 116 -8.57 -11.39 -1.88
CA ASN A 116 -8.78 -11.89 -0.51
C ASN A 116 -7.64 -12.78 0.00
N GLY A 117 -6.47 -12.20 0.19
CA GLY A 117 -5.35 -12.85 0.86
C GLY A 117 -4.53 -13.81 0.00
N SER A 118 -3.26 -13.49 -0.11
CA SER A 118 -2.17 -14.41 -0.39
C SER A 118 -1.98 -14.97 -1.80
N SER A 119 -1.37 -14.18 -2.65
CA SER A 119 -0.39 -14.75 -3.59
C SER A 119 0.96 -14.15 -3.30
N ALA A 120 1.95 -14.98 -3.01
CA ALA A 120 3.32 -14.54 -2.79
C ALA A 120 3.87 -13.85 -4.03
N GLN A 121 4.52 -12.73 -3.84
CA GLN A 121 5.42 -12.14 -4.80
C GLN A 121 6.83 -12.37 -4.29
N GLY A 122 7.53 -13.35 -4.86
CA GLY A 122 8.93 -13.62 -4.53
C GLY A 122 9.82 -12.59 -5.22
N PHE A 123 10.70 -11.98 -4.47
CA PHE A 123 11.86 -11.26 -4.98
C PHE A 123 13.08 -12.15 -4.71
N GLY A 124 13.67 -12.65 -5.79
CA GLY A 124 14.88 -13.47 -5.72
C GLY A 124 16.09 -12.63 -5.38
N ASP A 125 17.11 -13.32 -4.93
CA ASP A 125 18.49 -12.94 -4.69
C ASP A 125 18.76 -11.44 -4.55
N GLY A 126 18.54 -10.92 -3.36
CA GLY A 126 19.20 -9.68 -2.98
C GLY A 126 20.70 -9.89 -3.17
N SER A 127 21.18 -9.50 -4.36
CA SER A 127 22.57 -9.71 -4.73
C SER A 127 23.48 -9.15 -3.66
N ALA A 128 24.47 -9.93 -3.25
CA ALA A 128 25.56 -9.50 -2.37
C ALA A 128 26.32 -8.26 -2.90
N THR A 129 26.02 -7.84 -4.12
CA THR A 129 26.61 -6.65 -4.77
C THR A 129 25.81 -5.36 -4.55
N LEU A 130 24.51 -5.43 -4.21
CA LEU A 130 23.72 -4.25 -3.89
C LEU A 130 23.48 -4.18 -2.36
N ASN A 131 24.05 -3.17 -1.72
CA ASN A 131 23.96 -3.00 -0.26
C ASN A 131 22.53 -2.80 0.28
N THR A 132 21.54 -2.58 -0.57
CA THR A 132 20.13 -2.52 -0.19
C THR A 132 19.27 -2.56 -1.46
N PRO A 133 18.82 -3.73 -1.90
CA PRO A 133 17.94 -3.83 -3.06
C PRO A 133 16.61 -3.10 -2.81
N LEU A 134 16.06 -2.55 -3.88
CA LEU A 134 14.79 -1.84 -3.87
C LEU A 134 13.77 -2.64 -4.67
N ALA A 135 12.65 -2.98 -4.04
CA ALA A 135 11.48 -3.48 -4.73
C ALA A 135 10.45 -2.34 -4.89
N TYR A 136 9.87 -2.23 -6.07
CA TYR A 136 8.82 -1.28 -6.38
C TYR A 136 7.55 -2.03 -6.72
N ILE A 137 6.49 -1.75 -5.97
CA ILE A 137 5.18 -2.37 -6.11
C ILE A 137 4.16 -1.26 -6.29
N TYR A 138 3.30 -1.38 -7.29
CA TYR A 138 2.21 -0.42 -7.49
C TYR A 138 0.97 -1.12 -8.03
N GLY A 139 -0.18 -0.51 -7.78
CA GLY A 139 -1.44 -1.11 -8.22
C GLY A 139 -2.67 -0.39 -7.72
N ILE A 140 -3.80 -1.02 -7.97
CA ILE A 140 -5.11 -0.53 -7.53
C ILE A 140 -5.68 -1.49 -6.48
N CYS A 141 -5.98 -0.95 -5.31
CA CYS A 141 -6.68 -1.65 -4.25
C CYS A 141 -8.10 -1.14 -4.12
N THR A 142 -9.07 -2.06 -4.12
CA THR A 142 -10.48 -1.73 -3.91
C THR A 142 -11.01 -2.44 -2.68
N THR A 143 -11.84 -1.76 -1.90
CA THR A 143 -12.65 -2.37 -0.85
C THR A 143 -14.08 -2.53 -1.31
N ALA A 144 -14.76 -3.54 -0.80
CA ALA A 144 -16.20 -3.71 -0.95
C ALA A 144 -16.93 -3.22 0.31
N GLY A 145 -18.01 -3.86 0.70
CA GLY A 145 -18.81 -3.49 1.87
C GLY A 145 -18.14 -3.64 3.24
N THR A 146 -16.85 -4.03 3.29
CA THR A 146 -16.12 -4.23 4.54
C THR A 146 -14.89 -3.32 4.57
N SER A 147 -14.74 -2.55 5.64
CA SER A 147 -13.53 -1.78 5.95
C SER A 147 -12.44 -2.67 6.53
N GLY A 148 -11.19 -2.24 6.44
CA GLY A 148 -10.05 -2.95 7.01
C GLY A 148 -8.73 -2.37 6.52
N ASN A 149 -7.66 -3.13 6.66
CA ASN A 149 -6.34 -2.69 6.27
C ASN A 149 -5.86 -3.38 4.99
N LEU A 150 -5.30 -2.59 4.07
CA LEU A 150 -4.28 -3.10 3.16
C LEU A 150 -2.99 -3.22 3.98
N GLN A 151 -2.52 -4.42 4.20
CA GLN A 151 -1.37 -4.71 5.07
C GLN A 151 -0.28 -5.40 4.26
N LEU A 152 0.94 -4.85 4.29
CA LEU A 152 2.11 -5.58 3.83
C LEU A 152 2.37 -6.75 4.78
N THR A 153 2.56 -7.92 4.20
CA THR A 153 3.04 -9.09 4.94
C THR A 153 4.22 -9.69 4.17
N TRP A 154 5.15 -10.32 4.87
CA TRP A 154 6.35 -10.81 4.23
C TRP A 154 6.98 -12.00 4.96
N ALA A 155 7.82 -12.73 4.27
CA ALA A 155 8.57 -13.86 4.79
C ALA A 155 9.90 -14.01 4.05
N GLN A 156 10.79 -14.87 4.53
CA GLN A 156 11.88 -15.35 3.71
C GLN A 156 11.36 -16.31 2.63
N ASN A 157 11.99 -16.30 1.47
CA ASN A 157 11.73 -17.28 0.41
C ASN A 157 12.32 -18.65 0.78
N SER A 158 13.48 -18.66 1.45
CA SER A 158 14.09 -19.85 2.04
C SER A 158 14.49 -19.59 3.48
N ALA A 159 14.34 -20.58 4.35
CA ALA A 159 14.66 -20.47 5.78
C ALA A 159 16.18 -20.47 5.98
N SER A 160 16.84 -19.37 5.60
CA SER A 160 18.30 -19.24 5.65
C SER A 160 18.73 -17.81 5.96
N GLY A 161 19.68 -17.66 6.87
CA GLY A 161 20.19 -16.35 7.25
C GLY A 161 19.15 -15.40 7.82
N THR A 162 19.34 -14.12 7.62
CA THR A 162 18.43 -13.05 8.08
C THR A 162 17.94 -12.24 6.88
N THR A 163 16.64 -12.02 6.79
CA THR A 163 16.04 -11.05 5.86
C THR A 163 15.49 -9.87 6.65
N THR A 164 15.75 -8.68 6.19
CA THR A 164 15.39 -7.42 6.85
C THR A 164 14.58 -6.55 5.91
N VAL A 165 13.39 -6.15 6.31
CA VAL A 165 12.69 -5.01 5.70
C VAL A 165 13.17 -3.74 6.39
N LYS A 166 13.77 -2.84 5.62
CA LYS A 166 14.51 -1.68 6.13
C LYS A 166 13.62 -0.49 6.43
N LYS A 167 14.00 0.28 7.43
CA LYS A 167 13.50 1.65 7.62
C LYS A 167 13.69 2.48 6.35
N GLY A 168 12.77 3.45 6.13
CA GLY A 168 12.74 4.25 4.91
C GLY A 168 12.00 3.55 3.75
N SER A 169 11.51 2.31 3.93
CA SER A 169 10.47 1.76 3.06
C SER A 169 9.22 2.62 3.17
N THR A 170 8.61 2.97 2.04
CA THR A 170 7.51 3.95 2.01
C THR A 170 6.36 3.45 1.16
N LEU A 171 5.17 3.45 1.74
CA LEU A 171 3.91 3.24 1.07
C LEU A 171 3.26 4.60 0.81
N PHE A 172 3.04 4.92 -0.45
CA PHE A 172 2.24 6.03 -0.92
C PHE A 172 0.88 5.51 -1.36
N ALA A 173 -0.18 6.19 -0.99
CA ALA A 173 -1.53 5.85 -1.40
C ALA A 173 -2.34 7.11 -1.75
N GLU A 174 -3.05 7.05 -2.86
CA GLU A 174 -3.96 8.07 -3.33
C GLU A 174 -5.36 7.49 -3.50
N ARG A 175 -6.35 8.10 -2.87
CA ARG A 175 -7.74 7.66 -3.02
C ARG A 175 -8.31 8.16 -4.34
N LEU A 176 -8.71 7.24 -5.21
CA LEU A 176 -9.27 7.53 -6.53
C LEU A 176 -10.79 7.71 -6.50
N ILE A 177 -11.47 6.94 -5.66
CA ILE A 177 -12.92 6.95 -5.51
C ILE A 177 -13.23 6.96 -4.00
N PRO A 178 -14.03 7.91 -3.54
CA PRO A 178 -14.43 8.05 -2.15
C PRO A 178 -15.41 6.98 -1.71
#